data_6b1a51595a31ce44f3eeac9ca7f14582
#
_entry.id   6b1a51595a31ce44f3eeac9ca7f14582
#
_cell.length_a   1.000
_cell.length_b   1.000
_cell.length_c   1.000
_cell.angle_alpha   90.00
_cell.angle_beta   90.00
_cell.angle_gamma   90.00
#
_symmetry.space_group_name_H-M   'P 1'
#
loop_
_entity.id
_entity.type
_entity.pdbx_description
1 polymer ?
#
loop_
_entity_poly.entity_id
_entity_poly.type
_entity_poly.pdbx_seq_one_letter_code
_entity_poly.pdbx_strand_id
1 'polypeptide(L)'
;MRVGDVLYHFEDKYAAAKKKHEAILKALNYRYDITELEKEWFEAIAYLKRFQLIDSEHVINNLLEEGKSVLAEGAQGTMLDVDFGSYPFVTSSNTICAGACTVWESLREISVKFTEFSKPIVPCGCGPFPTELFAETGEKLCALGHE
;
A
#
# COMPACT_ATOMS: atom_id res chain seq x y z
N MET A 1 8.89 10.95 3.51
CA MET A 1 8.75 11.74 2.26
C MET A 1 7.46 11.36 1.57
N ARG A 2 6.78 12.31 0.96
CA ARG A 2 5.63 12.12 0.09
C ARG A 2 6.01 12.39 -1.36
N VAL A 3 5.15 12.02 -2.32
CA VAL A 3 5.41 12.20 -3.75
C VAL A 3 5.63 13.68 -4.11
N GLY A 4 4.89 14.61 -3.49
CA GLY A 4 5.10 16.05 -3.69
C GLY A 4 6.48 16.55 -3.25
N ASP A 5 7.10 15.92 -2.25
CA ASP A 5 8.46 16.27 -1.84
C ASP A 5 9.50 16.00 -2.94
N VAL A 6 9.22 15.02 -3.81
CA VAL A 6 10.10 14.66 -4.94
C VAL A 6 10.21 15.81 -5.96
N LEU A 7 9.14 16.60 -6.10
CA LEU A 7 9.11 17.72 -7.06
C LEU A 7 9.76 18.98 -6.52
N TYR A 8 9.57 19.30 -5.23
CA TYR A 8 9.85 20.63 -4.72
C TYR A 8 10.95 20.69 -3.66
N HIS A 9 11.12 19.65 -2.84
CA HIS A 9 11.98 19.69 -1.66
C HIS A 9 12.73 18.37 -1.42
N PHE A 10 13.01 17.63 -2.47
CA PHE A 10 13.57 16.29 -2.35
C PHE A 10 14.91 16.27 -1.60
N GLU A 11 15.86 17.08 -2.01
CA GLU A 11 17.22 17.06 -1.50
C GLU A 11 17.28 17.44 -0.01
N ASP A 12 16.58 18.50 0.37
CA ASP A 12 16.55 18.96 1.77
C ASP A 12 15.85 17.91 2.67
N LYS A 13 14.74 17.35 2.20
CA LYS A 13 13.99 16.32 2.93
C LYS A 13 14.79 15.02 3.04
N TYR A 14 15.48 14.64 1.97
CA TYR A 14 16.35 13.48 1.98
C TYR A 14 17.53 13.67 2.95
N ALA A 15 18.22 14.78 2.87
CA ALA A 15 19.34 15.10 3.76
C ALA A 15 18.91 15.10 5.24
N ALA A 16 17.76 15.69 5.54
CA ALA A 16 17.21 15.70 6.90
C ALA A 16 16.87 14.28 7.39
N ALA A 17 16.24 13.44 6.54
CA ALA A 17 15.92 12.06 6.85
C ALA A 17 17.20 11.23 7.07
N LYS A 18 18.18 11.35 6.17
CA LYS A 18 19.47 10.67 6.26
C LYS A 18 20.18 11.01 7.58
N LYS A 19 20.31 12.28 7.90
CA LYS A 19 20.92 12.76 9.15
C LYS A 19 20.25 12.18 10.40
N LYS A 20 18.89 12.12 10.39
CA LYS A 20 18.13 11.51 11.50
C LYS A 20 18.45 10.03 11.67
N HIS A 21 18.45 9.26 10.57
CA HIS A 21 18.72 7.83 10.63
C HIS A 21 20.18 7.53 10.97
N GLU A 22 21.13 8.30 10.46
CA GLU A 22 22.54 8.21 10.83
C GLU A 22 22.77 8.40 12.34
N ALA A 23 22.08 9.36 12.95
CA ALA A 23 22.16 9.58 14.40
C ALA A 23 21.63 8.36 15.20
N ILE A 24 20.53 7.74 14.74
CA ILE A 24 19.96 6.53 15.37
C ILE A 24 20.93 5.36 15.23
N LEU A 25 21.44 5.10 14.03
CA LEU A 25 22.36 3.99 13.76
C LEU A 25 23.68 4.14 14.54
N LYS A 26 24.17 5.37 14.67
CA LYS A 26 25.33 5.67 15.50
C LYS A 26 25.07 5.34 16.98
N ALA A 27 23.88 5.71 17.50
CA ALA A 27 23.50 5.39 18.87
C ALA A 27 23.40 3.87 19.12
N LEU A 28 23.01 3.10 18.09
CA LEU A 28 22.93 1.64 18.13
C LEU A 28 24.26 0.95 17.82
N ASN A 29 25.35 1.69 17.61
CA ASN A 29 26.66 1.16 17.17
C ASN A 29 26.59 0.32 15.90
N TYR A 30 25.64 0.61 15.01
CA TYR A 30 25.46 -0.12 13.76
C TYR A 30 26.23 0.54 12.63
N ARG A 31 27.06 -0.25 11.93
CA ARG A 31 27.78 0.21 10.73
C ARG A 31 27.04 -0.25 9.49
N TYR A 32 26.94 0.61 8.52
CA TYR A 32 26.29 0.35 7.24
C TYR A 32 26.99 1.13 6.13
N ASP A 33 26.85 0.63 4.93
CA ASP A 33 27.21 1.32 3.69
C ASP A 33 26.00 1.26 2.76
N ILE A 34 25.52 2.42 2.34
CA ILE A 34 24.38 2.55 1.45
C ILE A 34 24.74 3.20 0.12
N THR A 35 26.03 3.32 -0.19
CA THR A 35 26.51 4.08 -1.35
C THR A 35 25.85 3.63 -2.65
N GLU A 36 25.85 2.33 -2.92
CA GLU A 36 25.23 1.79 -4.14
C GLU A 36 23.69 1.89 -4.10
N LEU A 37 23.07 1.57 -2.95
CA LEU A 37 21.61 1.69 -2.76
C LEU A 37 21.15 3.14 -2.88
N GLU A 38 21.94 4.09 -2.41
CA GLU A 38 21.66 5.52 -2.54
C GLU A 38 21.70 5.96 -3.99
N LYS A 39 22.65 5.47 -4.76
CA LYS A 39 22.74 5.72 -6.20
C LYS A 39 21.52 5.19 -6.95
N GLU A 40 21.17 3.91 -6.73
CA GLU A 40 19.97 3.30 -7.30
C GLU A 40 18.69 4.07 -6.91
N TRP A 41 18.63 4.51 -5.65
CA TRP A 41 17.52 5.34 -5.16
C TRP A 41 17.40 6.67 -5.93
N PHE A 42 18.51 7.38 -6.15
CA PHE A 42 18.48 8.63 -6.91
C PHE A 42 18.09 8.42 -8.37
N GLU A 43 18.55 7.33 -8.99
CA GLU A 43 18.13 6.94 -10.34
C GLU A 43 16.62 6.65 -10.39
N ALA A 44 16.07 5.93 -9.40
CA ALA A 44 14.65 5.67 -9.29
C ALA A 44 13.83 6.95 -9.10
N ILE A 45 14.31 7.90 -8.28
CA ILE A 45 13.67 9.21 -8.11
C ILE A 45 13.70 10.01 -9.42
N ALA A 46 14.81 10.00 -10.15
CA ALA A 46 14.90 10.64 -11.48
C ALA A 46 13.91 10.01 -12.47
N TYR A 47 13.73 8.69 -12.40
CA TYR A 47 12.75 7.99 -13.21
C TYR A 47 11.31 8.37 -12.84
N LEU A 48 10.98 8.45 -11.54
CA LEU A 48 9.65 8.85 -11.06
C LEU A 48 9.23 10.26 -11.55
N LYS A 49 10.18 11.18 -11.67
CA LYS A 49 9.92 12.54 -12.19
C LYS A 49 9.42 12.57 -13.64
N ARG A 50 9.52 11.47 -14.37
CA ARG A 50 9.00 11.33 -15.74
C ARG A 50 7.50 11.10 -15.80
N PHE A 51 6.88 10.71 -14.68
CA PHE A 51 5.44 10.50 -14.58
C PHE A 51 4.74 11.77 -14.11
N GLN A 52 3.46 11.86 -14.42
CA GLN A 52 2.62 12.92 -13.91
C GLN A 52 2.31 12.63 -12.43
N LEU A 53 2.94 13.37 -11.55
CA LEU A 53 2.67 13.31 -10.11
C LEU A 53 1.51 14.25 -9.79
N ILE A 54 0.50 13.72 -9.11
CA ILE A 54 -0.76 14.41 -8.87
C ILE A 54 -1.08 14.48 -7.37
N ASP A 55 -1.91 15.44 -7.01
CA ASP A 55 -2.66 15.44 -5.75
C ASP A 55 -3.91 14.56 -5.96
N SER A 56 -3.82 13.31 -5.50
CA SER A 56 -4.80 12.27 -5.85
C SER A 56 -6.20 12.59 -5.36
N GLU A 57 -6.34 13.21 -4.18
CA GLU A 57 -7.61 13.56 -3.58
C GLU A 57 -8.39 14.52 -4.48
N HIS A 58 -7.74 15.58 -4.95
CA HIS A 58 -8.37 16.57 -5.83
C HIS A 58 -8.60 16.05 -7.25
N VAL A 59 -7.60 15.35 -7.82
CA VAL A 59 -7.71 14.86 -9.20
C VAL A 59 -8.82 13.82 -9.33
N ILE A 60 -8.93 12.89 -8.38
CA ILE A 60 -9.96 11.84 -8.41
C ILE A 60 -11.35 12.47 -8.28
N ASN A 61 -11.56 13.40 -7.36
CA ASN A 61 -12.84 14.07 -7.19
C ASN A 61 -13.24 14.85 -8.46
N ASN A 62 -12.31 15.59 -9.08
CA ASN A 62 -12.58 16.29 -10.33
C ASN A 62 -12.97 15.33 -11.46
N LEU A 63 -12.27 14.17 -11.59
CA LEU A 63 -12.62 13.17 -12.59
C LEU A 63 -14.04 12.60 -12.38
N LEU A 64 -14.44 12.40 -11.13
CA LEU A 64 -15.77 11.92 -10.79
C LEU A 64 -16.84 12.99 -11.09
N GLU A 65 -16.58 14.25 -10.79
CA GLU A 65 -17.45 15.39 -11.15
C GLU A 65 -17.60 15.54 -12.67
N GLU A 66 -16.56 15.23 -13.44
CA GLU A 66 -16.61 15.14 -14.90
C GLU A 66 -17.36 13.92 -15.44
N GLY A 67 -17.91 13.09 -14.56
CA GLY A 67 -18.61 11.85 -14.94
C GLY A 67 -17.71 10.72 -15.40
N LYS A 68 -16.40 10.75 -15.08
CA LYS A 68 -15.46 9.67 -15.35
C LYS A 68 -15.66 8.52 -14.37
N SER A 69 -15.27 7.32 -14.78
CA SER A 69 -15.25 6.16 -13.90
C SER A 69 -13.86 5.98 -13.30
N VAL A 70 -13.80 5.67 -12.01
CA VAL A 70 -12.56 5.38 -11.28
C VAL A 70 -12.63 3.95 -10.77
N LEU A 71 -11.59 3.17 -11.06
CA LEU A 71 -11.39 1.83 -10.48
C LEU A 71 -10.41 1.92 -9.32
N ALA A 72 -10.88 1.55 -8.13
CA ALA A 72 -10.02 1.45 -6.94
C ALA A 72 -9.68 -0.02 -6.71
N GLU A 73 -8.39 -0.33 -6.69
CA GLU A 73 -7.88 -1.66 -6.35
C GLU A 73 -7.27 -1.62 -4.96
N GLY A 74 -7.85 -2.42 -4.06
CA GLY A 74 -7.32 -2.64 -2.72
C GLY A 74 -6.35 -3.83 -2.68
N ALA A 75 -5.87 -4.15 -1.48
CA ALA A 75 -5.00 -5.29 -1.24
C ALA A 75 -5.44 -6.04 0.02
N GLN A 76 -4.97 -7.27 0.18
CA GLN A 76 -5.08 -8.12 1.36
C GLN A 76 -6.47 -8.74 1.58
N GLY A 77 -7.54 -7.97 1.60
CA GLY A 77 -8.92 -8.47 1.74
C GLY A 77 -9.50 -8.28 3.15
N THR A 78 -10.81 -8.46 3.26
CA THR A 78 -11.64 -8.12 4.42
C THR A 78 -11.21 -8.83 5.72
N MET A 79 -10.78 -10.08 5.64
CA MET A 79 -10.38 -10.84 6.83
C MET A 79 -9.08 -10.38 7.48
N LEU A 80 -8.29 -9.57 6.77
CA LEU A 80 -7.06 -8.95 7.27
C LEU A 80 -7.25 -7.50 7.73
N ASP A 81 -8.47 -6.95 7.62
CA ASP A 81 -8.77 -5.59 8.08
C ASP A 81 -8.51 -5.44 9.58
N VAL A 82 -7.89 -4.31 9.96
CA VAL A 82 -7.49 -4.05 11.35
C VAL A 82 -8.67 -4.04 12.33
N ASP A 83 -9.84 -3.59 11.88
CA ASP A 83 -11.03 -3.45 12.71
C ASP A 83 -12.06 -4.59 12.50
N PHE A 84 -12.25 -4.99 11.24
CA PHE A 84 -13.28 -5.95 10.82
C PHE A 84 -12.74 -7.35 10.53
N GLY A 85 -11.43 -7.54 10.56
CA GLY A 85 -10.79 -8.80 10.25
C GLY A 85 -10.77 -9.80 11.42
N SER A 86 -10.00 -10.87 11.22
CA SER A 86 -9.85 -11.99 12.16
C SER A 86 -8.84 -11.66 13.26
N TYR A 87 -9.16 -10.68 14.10
CA TYR A 87 -8.27 -10.26 15.19
C TYR A 87 -7.86 -11.43 16.09
N PRO A 88 -6.60 -11.57 16.54
CA PRO A 88 -5.46 -10.64 16.36
C PRO A 88 -4.68 -10.82 15.06
N PHE A 89 -5.09 -11.71 14.16
CA PHE A 89 -4.39 -12.06 12.93
C PHE A 89 -4.82 -11.16 11.78
N VAL A 90 -4.52 -9.86 11.92
CA VAL A 90 -4.90 -8.80 10.98
C VAL A 90 -3.68 -7.99 10.57
N THR A 91 -3.83 -7.16 9.53
CA THR A 91 -2.83 -6.18 9.15
C THR A 91 -3.07 -4.85 9.89
N SER A 92 -2.13 -3.93 9.79
CA SER A 92 -2.22 -2.61 10.44
C SER A 92 -2.99 -1.56 9.63
N SER A 93 -3.74 -1.99 8.61
CA SER A 93 -4.48 -1.10 7.71
C SER A 93 -5.92 -1.53 7.52
N ASN A 94 -6.77 -0.60 7.08
CA ASN A 94 -8.13 -0.89 6.66
C ASN A 94 -8.10 -1.46 5.24
N THR A 95 -8.50 -2.72 5.08
CA THR A 95 -8.44 -3.47 3.82
C THR A 95 -9.82 -3.71 3.20
N ILE A 96 -10.88 -3.34 3.90
CA ILE A 96 -12.25 -3.40 3.38
C ILE A 96 -12.48 -2.34 2.29
N CYS A 97 -13.45 -2.59 1.41
CA CYS A 97 -13.78 -1.66 0.32
C CYS A 97 -14.12 -0.24 0.80
N ALA A 98 -14.63 -0.08 2.01
CA ALA A 98 -14.89 1.22 2.61
C ALA A 98 -13.62 2.08 2.77
N GLY A 99 -12.43 1.47 2.79
CA GLY A 99 -11.16 2.20 2.77
C GLY A 99 -11.00 3.11 1.54
N ALA A 100 -11.57 2.74 0.40
CA ALA A 100 -11.60 3.61 -0.78
C ALA A 100 -12.42 4.88 -0.54
N CYS A 101 -13.44 4.80 0.29
CA CYS A 101 -14.34 5.91 0.58
C CYS A 101 -13.70 7.00 1.45
N THR A 102 -12.65 6.69 2.19
CA THR A 102 -11.95 7.67 3.03
C THR A 102 -11.13 8.68 2.22
N VAL A 103 -10.85 8.37 0.96
CA VAL A 103 -10.15 9.25 0.03
C VAL A 103 -11.11 10.23 -0.66
N TRP A 104 -12.42 9.96 -0.60
CA TRP A 104 -13.43 10.68 -1.37
C TRP A 104 -14.47 11.34 -0.46
N GLU A 105 -14.30 12.61 -0.23
CA GLU A 105 -15.17 13.40 0.64
C GLU A 105 -16.62 13.55 0.12
N SER A 106 -16.87 13.30 -1.17
CA SER A 106 -18.13 13.54 -1.89
C SER A 106 -18.96 12.31 -2.20
N LEU A 107 -18.87 11.23 -1.45
CA LEU A 107 -19.60 9.97 -1.76
C LEU A 107 -21.12 10.04 -1.68
N ARG A 108 -21.71 11.15 -1.29
CA ARG A 108 -23.19 11.25 -1.11
C ARG A 108 -23.97 11.09 -2.41
N GLU A 109 -23.34 11.27 -3.57
CA GLU A 109 -23.99 11.23 -4.89
C GLU A 109 -23.36 10.23 -5.88
N ILE A 110 -22.30 9.50 -5.47
CA ILE A 110 -21.57 8.62 -6.36
C ILE A 110 -22.12 7.20 -6.25
N SER A 111 -22.51 6.62 -7.38
CA SER A 111 -22.86 5.20 -7.46
C SER A 111 -21.58 4.36 -7.40
N VAL A 112 -21.27 3.81 -6.24
CA VAL A 112 -20.12 2.92 -6.05
C VAL A 112 -20.57 1.48 -6.26
N LYS A 113 -19.92 0.79 -7.18
CA LYS A 113 -20.06 -0.65 -7.34
C LYS A 113 -18.88 -1.35 -6.70
N PHE A 114 -19.16 -2.18 -5.71
CA PHE A 114 -18.14 -3.02 -5.09
C PHE A 114 -18.09 -4.37 -5.81
N THR A 115 -16.88 -4.80 -6.14
CA THR A 115 -16.62 -6.15 -6.62
C THR A 115 -15.50 -6.73 -5.78
N GLU A 116 -15.81 -7.76 -5.02
CA GLU A 116 -14.84 -8.48 -4.21
C GLU A 116 -14.44 -9.77 -4.92
N PHE A 117 -13.14 -9.93 -5.14
CA PHE A 117 -12.58 -11.18 -5.62
C PHE A 117 -12.06 -11.97 -4.42
N SER A 118 -12.63 -13.13 -4.17
CA SER A 118 -12.12 -14.03 -3.16
C SER A 118 -10.86 -14.73 -3.66
N LYS A 119 -9.74 -14.50 -2.99
CA LYS A 119 -8.52 -15.24 -3.24
C LYS A 119 -8.54 -16.50 -2.38
N PRO A 120 -8.55 -17.72 -2.98
CA PRO A 120 -8.65 -18.98 -2.24
C PRO A 120 -7.40 -19.28 -1.39
N ILE A 121 -6.28 -18.60 -1.68
CA ILE A 121 -5.01 -18.80 -0.99
C ILE A 121 -4.52 -17.45 -0.50
N VAL A 122 -4.34 -17.33 0.79
CA VAL A 122 -3.73 -16.17 1.44
C VAL A 122 -2.40 -16.61 2.06
N PRO A 123 -1.28 -16.47 1.35
CA PRO A 123 0.02 -16.66 1.97
C PRO A 123 0.26 -15.48 2.92
N CYS A 124 -0.02 -15.63 4.18
CA CYS A 124 0.28 -14.60 5.15
C CYS A 124 1.01 -15.15 6.35
N GLY A 125 2.02 -14.44 6.79
CA GLY A 125 2.67 -14.68 8.07
C GLY A 125 1.87 -14.14 9.26
N CYS A 126 0.59 -13.81 9.07
CA CYS A 126 -0.23 -13.16 10.10
C CYS A 126 -0.83 -14.14 11.11
N GLY A 127 -0.84 -15.45 10.83
CA GLY A 127 -1.43 -16.48 11.66
C GLY A 127 -2.61 -17.21 11.01
N PRO A 128 -3.27 -18.13 11.73
CA PRO A 128 -4.34 -18.93 11.19
C PRO A 128 -5.61 -18.13 10.90
N PHE A 129 -6.28 -18.48 9.81
CA PHE A 129 -7.62 -17.95 9.48
C PHE A 129 -8.73 -18.91 9.93
N PRO A 130 -9.90 -18.41 10.33
CA PRO A 130 -11.05 -19.24 10.67
C PRO A 130 -11.53 -20.13 9.51
N THR A 131 -11.22 -19.75 8.29
CA THR A 131 -11.59 -20.44 7.03
C THR A 131 -10.45 -21.27 6.45
N GLU A 132 -9.39 -21.53 7.20
CA GLU A 132 -8.24 -22.29 6.76
C GLU A 132 -8.63 -23.75 6.44
N LEU A 133 -8.24 -24.19 5.25
CA LEU A 133 -8.46 -25.57 4.80
C LEU A 133 -7.18 -26.36 4.97
N PHE A 134 -7.27 -27.43 5.75
CA PHE A 134 -6.17 -28.34 6.02
C PHE A 134 -6.24 -29.59 5.13
N ALA A 135 -5.17 -30.34 5.11
CA ALA A 135 -5.02 -31.61 4.39
C ALA A 135 -5.12 -31.49 2.87
N GLU A 136 -5.56 -32.54 2.21
CA GLU A 136 -5.53 -32.73 0.76
C GLU A 136 -6.21 -31.58 -0.03
N THR A 137 -7.27 -31.00 0.50
CA THR A 137 -7.99 -29.91 -0.17
C THR A 137 -7.15 -28.62 -0.19
N GLY A 138 -6.49 -28.30 0.94
CA GLY A 138 -5.60 -27.15 1.04
C GLY A 138 -4.38 -27.30 0.12
N GLU A 139 -3.79 -28.49 0.07
CA GLU A 139 -2.66 -28.79 -0.80
C GLU A 139 -3.00 -28.65 -2.29
N LYS A 140 -4.16 -29.17 -2.72
CA LYS A 140 -4.65 -29.00 -4.10
C LYS A 140 -4.86 -27.54 -4.48
N LEU A 141 -5.47 -26.75 -3.58
CA LEU A 141 -5.67 -25.32 -3.83
C LEU A 141 -4.35 -24.54 -3.87
N CYS A 142 -3.39 -24.91 -3.01
CA CYS A 142 -2.06 -24.32 -3.06
C CYS A 142 -1.35 -24.60 -4.37
N ALA A 143 -1.44 -25.83 -4.88
CA ALA A 143 -0.84 -26.21 -6.15
C ALA A 143 -1.42 -25.41 -7.32
N LEU A 144 -2.75 -25.19 -7.34
CA LEU A 144 -3.42 -24.37 -8.35
C LEU A 144 -3.08 -22.88 -8.28
N GLY A 145 -2.67 -22.38 -7.12
CA GLY A 145 -2.33 -20.98 -6.93
C GLY A 145 -0.89 -20.61 -7.30
N HIS A 146 -0.08 -21.59 -7.66
CA HIS A 146 1.30 -21.38 -8.13
C HIS A 146 1.43 -21.36 -9.66
N GLU A 147 0.36 -21.58 -10.40
CA GLU A 147 0.26 -21.39 -11.85
C GLU A 147 -0.29 -19.99 -12.19
#